data_3ab1f10f17fa626b57fd796138f07e3e
#
_entry.id   3ab1f10f17fa626b57fd796138f07e3e
#
_cell.length_a   1.000
_cell.length_b   1.000
_cell.length_c   1.000
_cell.angle_alpha   90.00
_cell.angle_beta   90.00
_cell.angle_gamma   90.00
#
_symmetry.space_group_name_H-M   'P 1'
#
loop_
_entity.id
_entity.type
_entity.pdbx_description
1 polymer ?
#
loop_
_entity_poly.entity_id
_entity_poly.type
_entity_poly.pdbx_seq_one_letter_code
_entity_poly.pdbx_strand_id
1 'polypeptide(L)'
;EIYRNIAEQNEKKLDADLMDYEKLDHDNGFKWLPTAVADYRVTGNRSSKNRGLLAAGNLAGRYNCAGKFIRAWNDWPNSKVDRRGWAIIDCMMNLPLLYWASEETGDPRFSQIAANHADTAMKAFIRGDGSANHIVEFDPASGEMIKSYGGQGYGEGSSWTRGQSWGLYGFMLSYLHTQNNAYLETAERIANYFIANIPDSGLIPVDFRQPEDVKLEDSTAAAIASCGLIELARQKDGRQQKIYLNAALKMLQALTKNSFNWNEEEDNLLTKCTAAYHDEKQ
;
A
#
# COMPACT_ATOMS: atom_id res chain seq x y z
N GLU A 1 3.86 14.49 -25.53
CA GLU A 1 3.66 15.90 -25.04
C GLU A 1 2.38 16.01 -24.19
N ILE A 2 1.24 15.46 -24.62
CA ILE A 2 -0.03 15.49 -23.87
C ILE A 2 0.10 14.87 -22.47
N TYR A 3 0.61 13.65 -22.38
CA TYR A 3 0.78 12.95 -21.08
C TYR A 3 1.75 13.66 -20.15
N ARG A 4 2.80 14.27 -20.69
CA ARG A 4 3.72 15.10 -19.92
C ARG A 4 3.01 16.31 -19.31
N ASN A 5 2.20 17.01 -20.09
CA ASN A 5 1.45 18.18 -19.61
C ASN A 5 0.47 17.79 -18.49
N ILE A 6 -0.19 16.63 -18.61
CA ILE A 6 -1.09 16.10 -17.56
C ILE A 6 -0.31 15.80 -16.28
N ALA A 7 0.84 15.13 -16.40
CA ALA A 7 1.71 14.83 -15.26
C ALA A 7 2.18 16.10 -14.54
N GLU A 8 2.70 17.10 -15.28
CA GLU A 8 3.14 18.39 -14.73
C GLU A 8 2.01 19.17 -14.04
N GLN A 9 0.77 19.10 -14.58
CA GLN A 9 -0.40 19.72 -13.93
C GLN A 9 -0.77 19.02 -12.61
N ASN A 10 -0.71 17.70 -12.58
CA ASN A 10 -0.99 16.94 -11.36
C ASN A 10 0.08 17.17 -10.29
N GLU A 11 1.36 17.27 -10.68
CA GLU A 11 2.43 17.64 -9.76
C GLU A 11 2.16 19.00 -9.11
N LYS A 12 1.82 20.02 -9.89
CA LYS A 12 1.52 21.36 -9.37
C LYS A 12 0.39 21.37 -8.36
N LYS A 13 -0.65 20.52 -8.56
CA LYS A 13 -1.76 20.39 -7.61
C LYS A 13 -1.30 19.75 -6.30
N LEU A 14 -0.48 18.70 -6.36
CA LEU A 14 0.05 18.02 -5.17
C LEU A 14 1.08 18.86 -4.43
N ASP A 15 1.90 19.64 -5.15
CA ASP A 15 2.93 20.48 -4.55
C ASP A 15 2.38 21.56 -3.62
N ALA A 16 1.14 22.00 -3.85
CA ALA A 16 0.46 22.92 -2.94
C ALA A 16 0.28 22.31 -1.53
N ASP A 17 0.18 20.98 -1.43
CA ASP A 17 0.01 20.28 -0.16
C ASP A 17 1.32 20.16 0.64
N LEU A 18 2.51 20.28 -0.01
CA LEU A 18 3.80 20.15 0.69
C LEU A 18 4.02 21.19 1.79
N MET A 19 3.37 22.33 1.71
CA MET A 19 3.47 23.43 2.67
C MET A 19 2.34 23.40 3.71
N ASP A 20 1.41 22.45 3.62
CA ASP A 20 0.29 22.30 4.52
C ASP A 20 0.44 21.01 5.34
N TYR A 21 0.91 21.16 6.58
CA TYR A 21 1.15 20.01 7.47
C TYR A 21 -0.10 19.14 7.69
N GLU A 22 -1.29 19.75 7.70
CA GLU A 22 -2.55 19.02 7.95
C GLU A 22 -2.95 18.10 6.79
N LYS A 23 -2.49 18.41 5.57
CA LYS A 23 -2.72 17.60 4.37
C LYS A 23 -1.69 16.50 4.15
N LEU A 24 -0.62 16.49 4.93
CA LEU A 24 0.43 15.49 4.85
C LEU A 24 0.16 14.36 5.84
N ASP A 25 0.17 13.14 5.35
CA ASP A 25 -0.08 11.92 6.09
C ASP A 25 0.88 10.79 5.66
N HIS A 26 0.58 9.53 5.98
CA HIS A 26 1.44 8.41 5.57
C HIS A 26 1.39 8.14 4.07
N ASP A 27 0.41 8.69 3.33
CA ASP A 27 0.25 8.49 1.89
C ASP A 27 1.16 9.39 1.02
N ASN A 28 2.13 10.05 1.63
CA ASN A 28 3.12 10.83 0.89
C ASN A 28 3.86 10.00 -0.18
N GLY A 29 4.06 8.70 0.05
CA GLY A 29 4.60 7.81 -0.97
C GLY A 29 3.67 7.67 -2.17
N PHE A 30 2.39 7.41 -1.95
CA PHE A 30 1.38 7.31 -3.02
C PHE A 30 1.26 8.61 -3.83
N LYS A 31 1.44 9.77 -3.19
CA LYS A 31 1.36 11.08 -3.84
C LYS A 31 2.60 11.40 -4.66
N TRP A 32 3.79 11.25 -4.09
CA TRP A 32 5.03 11.77 -4.70
C TRP A 32 5.91 10.74 -5.42
N LEU A 33 5.72 9.41 -5.22
CA LEU A 33 6.41 8.41 -6.04
C LEU A 33 5.96 8.43 -7.51
N PRO A 34 4.64 8.41 -7.82
CA PRO A 34 4.18 8.41 -9.21
C PRO A 34 4.23 9.79 -9.88
N THR A 35 4.50 10.85 -9.14
CA THR A 35 4.59 12.23 -9.63
C THR A 35 6.02 12.74 -9.59
N ALA A 36 6.44 13.48 -8.58
CA ALA A 36 7.73 14.13 -8.53
C ALA A 36 8.93 13.16 -8.65
N VAL A 37 8.88 12.00 -7.98
CA VAL A 37 9.96 11.01 -8.10
C VAL A 37 10.01 10.40 -9.50
N ALA A 38 8.85 10.10 -10.09
CA ALA A 38 8.77 9.58 -11.45
C ALA A 38 9.26 10.62 -12.47
N ASP A 39 8.85 11.89 -12.36
CA ASP A 39 9.35 12.96 -13.22
C ASP A 39 10.87 13.07 -13.11
N TYR A 40 11.42 13.13 -11.90
CA TYR A 40 12.86 13.17 -11.72
C TYR A 40 13.57 11.98 -12.36
N ARG A 41 13.07 10.77 -12.19
CA ARG A 41 13.66 9.55 -12.79
C ARG A 41 13.66 9.57 -14.32
N VAL A 42 12.63 10.16 -14.93
CA VAL A 42 12.49 10.22 -16.39
C VAL A 42 13.23 11.41 -17.01
N THR A 43 13.22 12.57 -16.34
CA THR A 43 13.67 13.85 -16.91
C THR A 43 14.96 14.38 -16.30
N GLY A 44 15.36 13.93 -15.11
CA GLY A 44 16.45 14.49 -14.32
C GLY A 44 16.08 15.84 -13.66
N ASN A 45 14.79 16.20 -13.61
CA ASN A 45 14.33 17.49 -13.06
C ASN A 45 14.66 17.62 -11.56
N ARG A 46 15.64 18.50 -11.26
CA ARG A 46 16.10 18.72 -9.87
C ARG A 46 15.03 19.31 -8.96
N SER A 47 14.08 20.08 -9.49
CA SER A 47 12.96 20.59 -8.71
C SER A 47 12.06 19.45 -8.25
N SER A 48 11.76 18.50 -9.13
CA SER A 48 10.99 17.28 -8.81
C SER A 48 11.72 16.41 -7.79
N LYS A 49 13.04 16.23 -7.91
CA LYS A 49 13.86 15.59 -6.88
C LYS A 49 13.67 16.23 -5.51
N ASN A 50 13.77 17.55 -5.43
CA ASN A 50 13.64 18.29 -4.16
C ASN A 50 12.24 18.10 -3.54
N ARG A 51 11.17 18.10 -4.34
CA ARG A 51 9.81 17.86 -3.85
C ARG A 51 9.66 16.43 -3.29
N GLY A 52 10.16 15.43 -4.00
CA GLY A 52 10.21 14.06 -3.51
C GLY A 52 10.97 13.93 -2.19
N LEU A 53 12.11 14.60 -2.03
CA LEU A 53 12.89 14.59 -0.79
C LEU A 53 12.18 15.33 0.36
N LEU A 54 11.46 16.41 0.09
CA LEU A 54 10.63 17.10 1.08
C LEU A 54 9.48 16.19 1.57
N ALA A 55 8.81 15.51 0.63
CA ALA A 55 7.76 14.54 0.95
C ALA A 55 8.32 13.36 1.79
N ALA A 56 9.51 12.85 1.44
CA ALA A 56 10.19 11.82 2.21
C ALA A 56 10.58 12.30 3.62
N GLY A 57 11.07 13.53 3.75
CA GLY A 57 11.38 14.15 5.04
C GLY A 57 10.15 14.28 5.93
N ASN A 58 9.00 14.66 5.37
CA ASN A 58 7.74 14.70 6.11
C ASN A 58 7.28 13.29 6.52
N LEU A 59 7.31 12.31 5.61
CA LEU A 59 6.96 10.93 5.93
C LEU A 59 7.86 10.37 7.05
N ALA A 60 9.16 10.62 6.98
CA ALA A 60 10.11 10.25 8.04
C ALA A 60 9.79 10.94 9.37
N GLY A 61 9.33 12.20 9.35
CA GLY A 61 8.92 12.95 10.54
C GLY A 61 7.69 12.38 11.26
N ARG A 62 6.96 11.46 10.63
CA ARG A 62 5.81 10.75 11.24
C ARG A 62 6.22 9.49 12.02
N TYR A 63 7.51 9.19 12.06
CA TYR A 63 8.03 8.00 12.71
C TYR A 63 7.94 8.11 14.24
N ASN A 64 7.32 7.10 14.86
CA ASN A 64 7.29 6.91 16.30
C ASN A 64 8.49 6.07 16.74
N CYS A 65 9.38 6.66 17.57
CA CYS A 65 10.63 6.01 17.99
C CYS A 65 10.39 4.85 18.96
N ALA A 66 9.36 4.91 19.81
CA ALA A 66 9.06 3.86 20.78
C ALA A 66 8.50 2.61 20.11
N GLY A 67 7.48 2.78 19.26
CA GLY A 67 6.80 1.68 18.57
C GLY A 67 7.43 1.31 17.23
N LYS A 68 8.40 2.09 16.73
CA LYS A 68 9.06 1.88 15.45
C LYS A 68 8.09 1.78 14.27
N PHE A 69 7.06 2.61 14.27
CA PHE A 69 6.08 2.69 13.19
C PHE A 69 5.94 4.12 12.66
N ILE A 70 5.43 4.26 11.46
CA ILE A 70 5.03 5.54 10.85
C ILE A 70 3.56 5.75 11.16
N ARG A 71 3.23 6.87 11.82
CA ARG A 71 1.86 7.26 12.12
C ARG A 71 1.08 7.49 10.84
N ALA A 72 -0.14 6.95 10.76
CA ALA A 72 -0.98 7.03 9.57
C ALA A 72 -1.53 8.45 9.34
N TRP A 73 -2.47 8.90 10.14
CA TRP A 73 -3.20 10.16 9.95
C TRP A 73 -2.90 11.19 11.02
N ASN A 74 -3.21 12.44 10.74
CA ASN A 74 -3.32 13.48 11.74
C ASN A 74 -4.66 13.34 12.49
N ASP A 75 -4.77 13.93 13.67
CA ASP A 75 -6.05 14.00 14.36
C ASP A 75 -6.93 15.05 13.67
N TRP A 76 -8.19 14.72 13.47
CA TRP A 76 -9.16 15.66 12.91
C TRP A 76 -9.64 16.63 14.00
N PRO A 77 -9.89 17.89 13.66
CA PRO A 77 -10.47 18.85 14.59
C PRO A 77 -11.73 18.26 15.26
N ASN A 78 -11.82 18.39 16.58
CA ASN A 78 -12.92 17.88 17.40
C ASN A 78 -13.08 16.33 17.42
N SER A 79 -12.10 15.57 16.93
CA SER A 79 -12.12 14.11 17.06
C SER A 79 -11.98 13.71 18.53
N LYS A 80 -12.84 12.78 18.98
CA LYS A 80 -12.68 12.12 20.29
C LYS A 80 -11.74 10.93 20.25
N VAL A 81 -11.26 10.56 19.06
CA VAL A 81 -10.36 9.42 18.84
C VAL A 81 -8.94 9.93 18.71
N ASP A 82 -8.06 9.48 19.58
CA ASP A 82 -6.62 9.71 19.51
C ASP A 82 -6.02 8.76 18.48
N ARG A 83 -5.49 9.30 17.38
CA ARG A 83 -4.86 8.52 16.31
C ARG A 83 -3.34 8.59 16.31
N ARG A 84 -2.74 9.16 17.36
CA ARG A 84 -1.26 9.31 17.43
C ARG A 84 -0.53 7.98 17.40
N GLY A 85 -1.17 6.91 17.90
CA GLY A 85 -0.65 5.55 17.88
C GLY A 85 -1.11 4.69 16.70
N TRP A 86 -1.81 5.24 15.70
CA TRP A 86 -2.37 4.44 14.62
C TRP A 86 -1.38 4.27 13.46
N ALA A 87 -1.15 3.02 13.08
CA ALA A 87 -0.48 2.62 11.86
C ALA A 87 -1.42 1.78 10.99
N ILE A 88 -1.23 1.82 9.67
CA ILE A 88 -2.09 1.17 8.69
C ILE A 88 -1.23 0.40 7.71
N ILE A 89 -1.69 -0.77 7.28
CA ILE A 89 -0.94 -1.65 6.36
C ILE A 89 -0.56 -0.96 5.05
N ASP A 90 -1.37 0.00 4.59
CA ASP A 90 -1.16 0.82 3.39
C ASP A 90 0.20 1.54 3.40
N CYS A 91 0.71 1.86 4.59
CA CYS A 91 2.02 2.51 4.74
C CYS A 91 3.16 1.70 4.14
N MET A 92 3.02 0.38 4.03
CA MET A 92 4.00 -0.49 3.37
C MET A 92 4.27 -0.07 1.92
N MET A 93 3.27 0.49 1.22
CA MET A 93 3.40 1.00 -0.14
C MET A 93 4.01 2.41 -0.20
N ASN A 94 4.13 3.09 0.93
CA ASN A 94 4.72 4.42 1.03
C ASN A 94 6.24 4.36 1.38
N LEU A 95 6.71 3.22 1.90
CA LEU A 95 8.12 3.00 2.26
C LEU A 95 9.11 3.16 1.09
N PRO A 96 8.77 2.81 -0.17
CA PRO A 96 9.67 3.04 -1.30
C PRO A 96 10.11 4.50 -1.47
N LEU A 97 9.31 5.48 -1.01
CA LEU A 97 9.74 6.88 -1.00
C LEU A 97 10.93 7.10 -0.06
N LEU A 98 10.96 6.42 1.08
CA LEU A 98 12.06 6.51 2.05
C LEU A 98 13.30 5.75 1.56
N TYR A 99 13.13 4.57 0.97
CA TYR A 99 14.26 3.85 0.36
C TYR A 99 14.90 4.68 -0.76
N TRP A 100 14.09 5.25 -1.66
CA TRP A 100 14.56 6.15 -2.70
C TRP A 100 15.30 7.38 -2.13
N ALA A 101 14.76 8.00 -1.07
CA ALA A 101 15.42 9.15 -0.45
C ALA A 101 16.78 8.81 0.15
N SER A 102 16.95 7.61 0.72
CA SER A 102 18.26 7.13 1.16
C SER A 102 19.24 6.95 -0.01
N GLU A 103 18.79 6.36 -1.10
CA GLU A 103 19.62 6.17 -2.31
C GLU A 103 20.08 7.50 -2.89
N GLU A 104 19.19 8.48 -2.99
CA GLU A 104 19.47 9.78 -3.58
C GLU A 104 20.34 10.71 -2.74
N THR A 105 20.29 10.57 -1.41
CA THR A 105 21.01 11.43 -0.47
C THR A 105 22.26 10.77 0.11
N GLY A 106 22.35 9.45 0.05
CA GLY A 106 23.37 8.68 0.76
C GLY A 106 23.14 8.64 2.29
N ASP A 107 21.99 9.14 2.77
CA ASP A 107 21.67 9.18 4.20
C ASP A 107 20.87 7.93 4.59
N PRO A 108 21.41 7.05 5.45
CA PRO A 108 20.76 5.79 5.81
C PRO A 108 19.51 5.97 6.69
N ARG A 109 19.27 7.15 7.28
CA ARG A 109 18.15 7.36 8.21
C ARG A 109 16.79 7.04 7.59
N PHE A 110 16.58 7.36 6.31
CA PHE A 110 15.32 7.11 5.64
C PHE A 110 15.06 5.60 5.47
N SER A 111 16.04 4.85 4.98
CA SER A 111 15.91 3.40 4.84
C SER A 111 15.81 2.67 6.19
N GLN A 112 16.47 3.19 7.25
CA GLN A 112 16.33 2.66 8.60
C GLN A 112 14.93 2.86 9.16
N ILE A 113 14.30 4.02 8.94
CA ILE A 113 12.91 4.28 9.32
C ILE A 113 11.96 3.33 8.58
N ALA A 114 12.16 3.17 7.27
CA ALA A 114 11.36 2.28 6.44
C ALA A 114 11.48 0.81 6.92
N ALA A 115 12.69 0.33 7.15
CA ALA A 115 12.93 -1.03 7.64
C ALA A 115 12.32 -1.25 9.04
N ASN A 116 12.49 -0.30 9.96
CA ASN A 116 11.87 -0.39 11.29
C ASN A 116 10.35 -0.46 11.22
N HIS A 117 9.72 0.33 10.32
CA HIS A 117 8.27 0.24 10.12
C HIS A 117 7.87 -1.12 9.52
N ALA A 118 8.60 -1.63 8.52
CA ALA A 118 8.36 -2.94 7.93
C ALA A 118 8.48 -4.07 8.96
N ASP A 119 9.49 -4.02 9.85
CA ASP A 119 9.67 -4.98 10.94
C ASP A 119 8.51 -4.95 11.95
N THR A 120 8.00 -3.77 12.28
CA THR A 120 6.83 -3.61 13.13
C THR A 120 5.58 -4.12 12.43
N ALA A 121 5.41 -3.77 11.15
CA ALA A 121 4.28 -4.23 10.34
C ALA A 121 4.24 -5.75 10.20
N MET A 122 5.38 -6.40 9.97
CA MET A 122 5.48 -7.85 9.90
C MET A 122 4.96 -8.55 11.17
N LYS A 123 5.22 -7.97 12.34
CA LYS A 123 4.84 -8.53 13.64
C LYS A 123 3.40 -8.22 14.04
N ALA A 124 2.93 -6.99 13.76
CA ALA A 124 1.67 -6.49 14.26
C ALA A 124 0.51 -6.64 13.27
N PHE A 125 0.80 -6.59 11.97
CA PHE A 125 -0.25 -6.67 10.96
C PHE A 125 -0.48 -8.07 10.43
N ILE A 126 0.57 -8.91 10.29
CA ILE A 126 0.45 -10.20 9.62
C ILE A 126 0.15 -11.29 10.63
N ARG A 127 -1.05 -11.87 10.50
CA ARG A 127 -1.53 -12.96 11.36
C ARG A 127 -0.86 -14.30 11.02
N GLY A 128 -1.02 -15.28 11.90
CA GLY A 128 -0.42 -16.61 11.74
C GLY A 128 -0.86 -17.34 10.47
N ASP A 129 -2.07 -17.08 9.98
CA ASP A 129 -2.63 -17.66 8.75
C ASP A 129 -2.19 -16.92 7.46
N GLY A 130 -1.43 -15.84 7.58
CA GLY A 130 -1.01 -14.99 6.46
C GLY A 130 -1.99 -13.86 6.11
N SER A 131 -3.13 -13.78 6.78
CA SER A 131 -4.03 -12.63 6.61
C SER A 131 -3.48 -11.39 7.29
N ALA A 132 -3.89 -10.20 6.83
CA ALA A 132 -3.43 -8.92 7.35
C ALA A 132 -4.52 -8.18 8.15
N ASN A 133 -4.13 -7.55 9.25
CA ASN A 133 -4.90 -6.50 9.90
C ASN A 133 -4.87 -5.24 9.03
N HIS A 134 -5.95 -4.45 9.03
CA HIS A 134 -5.96 -3.17 8.32
C HIS A 134 -5.30 -2.08 9.16
N ILE A 135 -5.84 -1.79 10.34
CA ILE A 135 -5.36 -0.75 11.25
C ILE A 135 -4.86 -1.41 12.54
N VAL A 136 -3.72 -0.96 13.04
CA VAL A 136 -3.20 -1.34 14.35
C VAL A 136 -2.96 -0.08 15.17
N GLU A 137 -3.45 -0.12 16.41
CA GLU A 137 -3.23 0.92 17.41
C GLU A 137 -2.11 0.51 18.36
N PHE A 138 -1.17 1.40 18.56
CA PHE A 138 -0.08 1.32 19.51
C PHE A 138 -0.22 2.42 20.56
N ASP A 139 0.26 2.19 21.76
CA ASP A 139 0.52 3.27 22.70
C ASP A 139 1.66 4.15 22.17
N PRO A 140 1.44 5.45 21.93
CA PRO A 140 2.46 6.29 21.30
C PRO A 140 3.67 6.56 22.19
N ALA A 141 3.59 6.33 23.52
CA ALA A 141 4.67 6.54 24.46
C ALA A 141 5.51 5.28 24.68
N SER A 142 4.87 4.11 24.85
CA SER A 142 5.56 2.83 25.08
C SER A 142 5.85 2.08 23.77
N GLY A 143 5.07 2.29 22.73
CA GLY A 143 5.12 1.53 21.48
C GLY A 143 4.48 0.15 21.57
N GLU A 144 3.79 -0.17 22.66
CA GLU A 144 3.09 -1.44 22.81
C GLU A 144 1.82 -1.47 21.95
N MET A 145 1.57 -2.62 21.31
CA MET A 145 0.34 -2.83 20.53
C MET A 145 -0.85 -2.92 21.50
N ILE A 146 -1.88 -2.12 21.24
CA ILE A 146 -3.13 -2.11 22.02
C ILE A 146 -4.15 -3.04 21.38
N LYS A 147 -4.50 -2.81 20.10
CA LYS A 147 -5.49 -3.61 19.35
C LYS A 147 -5.43 -3.35 17.85
N SER A 148 -6.22 -4.12 17.10
CA SER A 148 -6.46 -3.90 15.66
C SER A 148 -7.92 -3.56 15.39
N TYR A 149 -8.16 -2.94 14.23
CA TYR A 149 -9.50 -2.55 13.76
C TYR A 149 -9.73 -3.06 12.34
N GLY A 150 -10.98 -3.37 12.01
CA GLY A 150 -11.38 -3.79 10.67
C GLY A 150 -11.21 -2.68 9.61
N GLY A 151 -11.38 -1.43 10.02
CA GLY A 151 -11.22 -0.28 9.12
C GLY A 151 -12.15 -0.35 7.92
N GLN A 152 -11.60 -0.39 6.72
CA GLN A 152 -12.34 -0.46 5.46
C GLN A 152 -12.87 -1.87 5.13
N GLY A 153 -12.48 -2.90 5.88
CA GLY A 153 -12.98 -4.27 5.73
C GLY A 153 -14.36 -4.49 6.34
N TYR A 154 -14.80 -5.75 6.28
CA TYR A 154 -16.11 -6.18 6.78
C TYR A 154 -16.29 -5.96 8.28
N GLY A 155 -15.23 -6.17 9.08
CA GLY A 155 -15.32 -6.01 10.52
C GLY A 155 -14.02 -6.33 11.25
N GLU A 156 -14.09 -6.37 12.57
CA GLU A 156 -12.95 -6.74 13.40
C GLU A 156 -12.49 -8.18 13.08
N GLY A 157 -11.20 -8.38 12.94
CA GLY A 157 -10.63 -9.68 12.56
C GLY A 157 -10.88 -10.09 11.11
N SER A 158 -11.49 -9.24 10.28
CA SER A 158 -11.73 -9.51 8.86
C SER A 158 -10.44 -9.46 8.02
N SER A 159 -10.57 -9.69 6.73
CA SER A 159 -9.45 -9.70 5.78
C SER A 159 -9.79 -8.85 4.56
N TRP A 160 -9.72 -7.51 4.76
CA TRP A 160 -9.89 -6.55 3.68
C TRP A 160 -8.86 -6.79 2.58
N THR A 161 -9.35 -7.10 1.38
CA THR A 161 -8.51 -7.63 0.29
C THR A 161 -7.49 -6.63 -0.23
N ARG A 162 -7.83 -5.34 -0.26
CA ARG A 162 -6.87 -4.31 -0.65
C ARG A 162 -5.76 -4.14 0.38
N GLY A 163 -6.07 -4.20 1.67
CA GLY A 163 -5.07 -4.23 2.73
C GLY A 163 -4.16 -5.45 2.64
N GLN A 164 -4.72 -6.61 2.29
CA GLN A 164 -3.98 -7.82 1.99
C GLN A 164 -3.01 -7.60 0.81
N SER A 165 -3.48 -6.94 -0.24
CA SER A 165 -2.69 -6.62 -1.43
C SER A 165 -1.58 -5.61 -1.14
N TRP A 166 -1.85 -4.59 -0.31
CA TRP A 166 -0.85 -3.63 0.16
C TRP A 166 0.28 -4.30 0.95
N GLY A 167 -0.09 -5.25 1.84
CA GLY A 167 0.88 -6.06 2.56
C GLY A 167 1.75 -6.88 1.62
N LEU A 168 1.14 -7.63 0.71
CA LEU A 168 1.85 -8.46 -0.26
C LEU A 168 2.86 -7.65 -1.08
N TYR A 169 2.39 -6.61 -1.77
CA TYR A 169 3.24 -5.84 -2.66
C TYR A 169 4.24 -4.96 -1.87
N GLY A 170 3.83 -4.39 -0.74
CA GLY A 170 4.71 -3.57 0.09
C GLY A 170 5.86 -4.35 0.71
N PHE A 171 5.65 -5.59 1.18
CA PHE A 171 6.75 -6.44 1.64
C PHE A 171 7.65 -6.88 0.48
N MET A 172 7.11 -7.13 -0.71
CA MET A 172 7.94 -7.38 -1.90
C MET A 172 8.81 -6.18 -2.24
N LEU A 173 8.27 -4.97 -2.23
CA LEU A 173 9.05 -3.75 -2.48
C LEU A 173 10.13 -3.55 -1.41
N SER A 174 9.80 -3.77 -0.13
CA SER A 174 10.79 -3.71 0.95
C SER A 174 11.90 -4.76 0.78
N TYR A 175 11.56 -5.98 0.34
CA TYR A 175 12.57 -6.98 -0.01
C TYR A 175 13.48 -6.52 -1.17
N LEU A 176 12.90 -5.99 -2.24
CA LEU A 176 13.68 -5.53 -3.40
C LEU A 176 14.68 -4.44 -3.05
N HIS A 177 14.35 -3.54 -2.11
CA HIS A 177 15.26 -2.49 -1.65
C HIS A 177 16.30 -2.97 -0.62
N THR A 178 15.95 -3.95 0.23
CA THR A 178 16.80 -4.30 1.38
C THR A 178 17.49 -5.66 1.25
N GLN A 179 16.99 -6.53 0.39
CA GLN A 179 17.38 -7.95 0.27
C GLN A 179 17.21 -8.73 1.60
N ASN A 180 16.35 -8.25 2.49
CA ASN A 180 16.03 -8.95 3.74
C ASN A 180 15.04 -10.09 3.48
N ASN A 181 15.49 -11.34 3.60
CA ASN A 181 14.69 -12.53 3.33
C ASN A 181 13.43 -12.63 4.22
N ALA A 182 13.41 -12.04 5.42
CA ALA A 182 12.23 -12.03 6.27
C ALA A 182 11.04 -11.31 5.60
N TYR A 183 11.29 -10.30 4.78
CA TYR A 183 10.25 -9.62 4.01
C TYR A 183 9.75 -10.49 2.84
N LEU A 184 10.64 -11.21 2.16
CA LEU A 184 10.26 -12.16 1.11
C LEU A 184 9.38 -13.29 1.68
N GLU A 185 9.79 -13.91 2.79
CA GLU A 185 9.02 -14.95 3.48
C GLU A 185 7.65 -14.43 3.94
N THR A 186 7.59 -13.19 4.40
CA THR A 186 6.33 -12.55 4.79
C THR A 186 5.43 -12.33 3.58
N ALA A 187 5.95 -11.84 2.47
CA ALA A 187 5.21 -11.69 1.23
C ALA A 187 4.69 -13.06 0.72
N GLU A 188 5.48 -14.14 0.83
CA GLU A 188 5.05 -15.49 0.49
C GLU A 188 3.87 -15.98 1.36
N ARG A 189 3.91 -15.73 2.66
CA ARG A 189 2.80 -16.09 3.57
C ARG A 189 1.52 -15.37 3.18
N ILE A 190 1.61 -14.06 2.91
CA ILE A 190 0.48 -13.25 2.47
C ILE A 190 -0.03 -13.72 1.10
N ALA A 191 0.88 -14.00 0.15
CA ALA A 191 0.54 -14.51 -1.18
C ALA A 191 -0.21 -15.84 -1.11
N ASN A 192 0.27 -16.77 -0.29
CA ASN A 192 -0.36 -18.08 -0.12
C ASN A 192 -1.78 -17.96 0.45
N TYR A 193 -1.97 -17.09 1.47
CA TYR A 193 -3.30 -16.79 1.98
C TYR A 193 -4.19 -16.17 0.89
N PHE A 194 -3.69 -15.17 0.17
CA PHE A 194 -4.44 -14.51 -0.90
C PHE A 194 -4.87 -15.51 -1.98
N ILE A 195 -3.93 -16.31 -2.49
CA ILE A 195 -4.18 -17.29 -3.56
C ILE A 195 -5.20 -18.34 -3.14
N ALA A 196 -5.14 -18.82 -1.89
CA ALA A 196 -6.09 -19.80 -1.36
C ALA A 196 -7.53 -19.26 -1.29
N ASN A 197 -7.70 -17.93 -1.29
CA ASN A 197 -9.00 -17.27 -1.21
C ASN A 197 -9.47 -16.64 -2.52
N ILE A 198 -8.71 -16.77 -3.62
CA ILE A 198 -9.15 -16.27 -4.94
C ILE A 198 -10.38 -17.08 -5.40
N PRO A 199 -11.55 -16.45 -5.60
CA PRO A 199 -12.73 -17.16 -6.11
C PRO A 199 -12.48 -17.79 -7.49
N ASP A 200 -13.29 -18.76 -7.87
CA ASP A 200 -13.21 -19.41 -9.19
C ASP A 200 -13.37 -18.39 -10.34
N SER A 201 -14.17 -17.36 -10.15
CA SER A 201 -14.35 -16.25 -11.08
C SER A 201 -13.08 -15.44 -11.33
N GLY A 202 -12.12 -15.42 -10.40
CA GLY A 202 -10.96 -14.53 -10.38
C GLY A 202 -11.28 -13.08 -9.99
N LEU A 203 -12.54 -12.74 -9.71
CA LEU A 203 -12.96 -11.43 -9.19
C LEU A 203 -12.79 -11.41 -7.68
N ILE A 204 -12.11 -10.40 -7.18
CA ILE A 204 -11.73 -10.33 -5.78
C ILE A 204 -12.83 -9.60 -4.98
N PRO A 205 -13.36 -10.20 -3.90
CA PRO A 205 -14.32 -9.53 -3.01
C PRO A 205 -13.65 -8.40 -2.25
N VAL A 206 -14.43 -7.48 -1.68
CA VAL A 206 -13.91 -6.39 -0.82
C VAL A 206 -13.22 -6.96 0.42
N ASP A 207 -13.75 -8.06 0.96
CA ASP A 207 -13.17 -8.75 2.12
C ASP A 207 -13.30 -10.26 1.93
N PHE A 208 -12.21 -11.02 2.17
CA PHE A 208 -12.26 -12.49 2.05
C PHE A 208 -13.14 -13.17 3.10
N ARG A 209 -13.56 -12.43 4.13
CA ARG A 209 -14.46 -12.91 5.20
C ARG A 209 -15.83 -12.23 5.17
N GLN A 210 -16.17 -11.55 4.06
CA GLN A 210 -17.53 -11.03 3.88
C GLN A 210 -18.56 -12.16 3.73
N PRO A 211 -19.85 -11.94 4.08
CA PRO A 211 -20.91 -12.91 3.85
C PRO A 211 -21.00 -13.37 2.39
N GLU A 212 -21.32 -14.65 2.16
CA GLU A 212 -21.35 -15.26 0.82
C GLU A 212 -22.43 -14.66 -0.11
N ASP A 213 -23.50 -14.13 0.46
CA ASP A 213 -24.59 -13.48 -0.26
C ASP A 213 -24.24 -12.04 -0.71
N VAL A 214 -23.19 -11.45 -0.15
CA VAL A 214 -22.70 -10.13 -0.54
C VAL A 214 -21.80 -10.23 -1.75
N LYS A 215 -22.09 -9.43 -2.79
CA LYS A 215 -21.37 -9.43 -4.08
C LYS A 215 -20.55 -8.16 -4.31
N LEU A 216 -19.99 -7.60 -3.23
CA LEU A 216 -19.08 -6.46 -3.35
C LEU A 216 -17.70 -6.93 -3.79
N GLU A 217 -17.15 -6.29 -4.82
CA GLU A 217 -15.84 -6.59 -5.42
C GLU A 217 -14.88 -5.40 -5.27
N ASP A 218 -13.58 -5.68 -5.21
CA ASP A 218 -12.52 -4.68 -5.26
C ASP A 218 -11.50 -5.00 -6.36
N SER A 219 -11.74 -4.43 -7.53
CA SER A 219 -10.84 -4.58 -8.70
C SER A 219 -9.44 -4.03 -8.45
N THR A 220 -9.30 -3.00 -7.61
CA THR A 220 -7.99 -2.45 -7.21
C THR A 220 -7.18 -3.47 -6.42
N ALA A 221 -7.81 -4.22 -5.52
CA ALA A 221 -7.11 -5.28 -4.77
C ALA A 221 -6.52 -6.34 -5.71
N ALA A 222 -7.29 -6.75 -6.74
CA ALA A 222 -6.81 -7.70 -7.74
C ALA A 222 -5.61 -7.17 -8.55
N ALA A 223 -5.65 -5.91 -8.97
CA ALA A 223 -4.56 -5.28 -9.71
C ALA A 223 -3.27 -5.20 -8.87
N ILE A 224 -3.37 -4.73 -7.61
CA ILE A 224 -2.25 -4.58 -6.70
C ILE A 224 -1.64 -5.93 -6.33
N ALA A 225 -2.49 -6.92 -5.98
CA ALA A 225 -2.03 -8.27 -5.68
C ALA A 225 -1.31 -8.90 -6.88
N SER A 226 -1.81 -8.67 -8.10
CA SER A 226 -1.15 -9.15 -9.32
C SER A 226 0.27 -8.58 -9.47
N CYS A 227 0.48 -7.30 -9.17
CA CYS A 227 1.83 -6.71 -9.14
C CYS A 227 2.73 -7.42 -8.13
N GLY A 228 2.26 -7.59 -6.89
CA GLY A 228 3.01 -8.28 -5.84
C GLY A 228 3.34 -9.73 -6.20
N LEU A 229 2.39 -10.47 -6.77
CA LEU A 229 2.58 -11.86 -7.20
C LEU A 229 3.57 -11.98 -8.37
N ILE A 230 3.56 -11.05 -9.32
CA ILE A 230 4.52 -11.02 -10.44
C ILE A 230 5.93 -10.77 -9.90
N GLU A 231 6.12 -9.81 -9.00
CA GLU A 231 7.43 -9.57 -8.39
C GLU A 231 7.90 -10.76 -7.56
N LEU A 232 6.99 -11.39 -6.81
CA LEU A 232 7.31 -12.61 -6.05
C LEU A 232 7.70 -13.77 -6.98
N ALA A 233 7.00 -13.94 -8.10
CA ALA A 233 7.32 -14.98 -9.09
C ALA A 233 8.71 -14.79 -9.70
N ARG A 234 9.20 -13.55 -9.83
CA ARG A 234 10.55 -13.26 -10.30
C ARG A 234 11.65 -13.71 -9.33
N GLN A 235 11.31 -13.91 -8.06
CA GLN A 235 12.23 -14.40 -7.02
C GLN A 235 12.19 -15.92 -6.86
N LYS A 236 11.41 -16.60 -7.66
CA LYS A 236 11.19 -18.05 -7.59
C LYS A 236 11.44 -18.71 -8.94
N ASP A 237 11.58 -20.02 -8.91
CA ASP A 237 11.74 -20.86 -10.11
C ASP A 237 10.71 -22.00 -10.15
N GLY A 238 10.68 -22.72 -11.24
CA GLY A 238 9.95 -23.97 -11.41
C GLY A 238 8.46 -23.87 -11.06
N ARG A 239 8.03 -24.72 -10.09
CA ARG A 239 6.61 -24.84 -9.70
C ARG A 239 6.12 -23.60 -8.95
N GLN A 240 6.92 -23.04 -8.06
CA GLN A 240 6.50 -21.89 -7.25
C GLN A 240 6.27 -20.65 -8.13
N GLN A 241 7.20 -20.37 -9.05
CA GLN A 241 7.03 -19.28 -10.02
C GLN A 241 5.70 -19.40 -10.77
N LYS A 242 5.38 -20.60 -11.28
CA LYS A 242 4.14 -20.86 -12.02
C LYS A 242 2.88 -20.63 -11.18
N ILE A 243 2.90 -21.01 -9.90
CA ILE A 243 1.76 -20.78 -8.98
C ILE A 243 1.46 -19.28 -8.88
N TYR A 244 2.45 -18.46 -8.61
CA TYR A 244 2.28 -17.02 -8.46
C TYR A 244 1.87 -16.33 -9.77
N LEU A 245 2.52 -16.68 -10.89
CA LEU A 245 2.15 -16.13 -12.20
C LEU A 245 0.75 -16.53 -12.63
N ASN A 246 0.33 -17.78 -12.43
CA ASN A 246 -1.01 -18.24 -12.82
C ASN A 246 -2.08 -17.54 -11.98
N ALA A 247 -1.84 -17.30 -10.70
CA ALA A 247 -2.79 -16.57 -9.85
C ALA A 247 -2.93 -15.10 -10.31
N ALA A 248 -1.82 -14.42 -10.62
CA ALA A 248 -1.85 -13.08 -11.18
C ALA A 248 -2.59 -13.03 -12.52
N LEU A 249 -2.29 -13.96 -13.43
CA LEU A 249 -2.95 -14.04 -14.74
C LEU A 249 -4.45 -14.31 -14.62
N LYS A 250 -4.88 -15.20 -13.70
CA LYS A 250 -6.31 -15.45 -13.45
C LYS A 250 -7.04 -14.17 -13.09
N MET A 251 -6.50 -13.38 -12.16
CA MET A 251 -7.09 -12.10 -11.76
C MET A 251 -7.06 -11.07 -12.87
N LEU A 252 -5.94 -10.90 -13.57
CA LEU A 252 -5.83 -9.92 -14.67
C LEU A 252 -6.79 -10.27 -15.83
N GLN A 253 -6.97 -11.54 -16.16
CA GLN A 253 -7.95 -11.99 -17.15
C GLN A 253 -9.39 -11.68 -16.69
N ALA A 254 -9.70 -11.94 -15.41
CA ALA A 254 -11.00 -11.61 -14.85
C ALA A 254 -11.27 -10.09 -14.87
N LEU A 255 -10.29 -9.27 -14.50
CA LEU A 255 -10.38 -7.81 -14.59
C LEU A 255 -10.61 -7.35 -16.02
N THR A 256 -9.80 -7.82 -16.97
CA THR A 256 -9.90 -7.44 -18.38
C THR A 256 -11.28 -7.72 -18.96
N LYS A 257 -11.89 -8.83 -18.54
CA LYS A 257 -13.20 -9.27 -19.03
C LYS A 257 -14.37 -8.53 -18.36
N ASN A 258 -14.27 -8.19 -17.07
CA ASN A 258 -15.43 -7.81 -16.24
C ASN A 258 -15.38 -6.42 -15.64
N SER A 259 -14.19 -5.82 -15.55
CA SER A 259 -13.98 -4.59 -14.76
C SER A 259 -13.20 -3.51 -15.49
N PHE A 260 -12.55 -3.82 -16.61
CA PHE A 260 -11.91 -2.79 -17.43
C PHE A 260 -12.97 -1.95 -18.15
N ASN A 261 -12.78 -0.65 -18.11
CA ASN A 261 -13.52 0.31 -18.89
C ASN A 261 -12.74 0.65 -20.16
N TRP A 262 -13.29 0.25 -21.31
CA TRP A 262 -12.69 0.50 -22.62
C TRP A 262 -13.30 1.73 -23.32
N ASN A 263 -14.12 2.51 -22.61
CA ASN A 263 -14.69 3.75 -23.14
C ASN A 263 -13.63 4.86 -23.13
N GLU A 264 -13.20 5.31 -24.28
CA GLU A 264 -12.18 6.36 -24.44
C GLU A 264 -12.64 7.75 -23.95
N GLU A 265 -13.94 7.93 -23.74
CA GLU A 265 -14.52 9.18 -23.23
C GLU A 265 -14.53 9.25 -21.70
N GLU A 266 -14.09 8.18 -21.02
CA GLU A 266 -14.04 8.11 -19.55
C GLU A 266 -12.61 7.93 -19.06
N ASP A 267 -12.24 8.62 -17.97
CA ASP A 267 -10.88 8.61 -17.44
C ASP A 267 -10.56 7.37 -16.59
N ASN A 268 -11.57 6.65 -16.09
CA ASN A 268 -11.36 5.48 -15.24
C ASN A 268 -11.08 4.22 -16.06
N LEU A 269 -9.95 3.58 -15.81
CA LEU A 269 -9.58 2.30 -16.42
C LEU A 269 -10.26 1.10 -15.77
N LEU A 270 -10.59 1.19 -14.48
CA LEU A 270 -11.21 0.12 -13.72
C LEU A 270 -12.54 0.59 -13.12
N THR A 271 -13.50 -0.30 -13.13
CA THR A 271 -14.77 -0.20 -12.40
C THR A 271 -14.76 -1.16 -11.20
N LYS A 272 -15.78 -1.11 -10.36
CA LYS A 272 -15.93 -1.96 -9.16
C LYS A 272 -14.75 -1.83 -8.17
N CYS A 273 -14.29 -0.61 -7.98
CA CYS A 273 -13.21 -0.26 -7.06
C CYS A 273 -13.81 0.19 -5.72
N THR A 274 -14.33 -0.74 -4.93
CA THR A 274 -15.02 -0.44 -3.68
C THR A 274 -14.08 0.15 -2.63
N ALA A 275 -14.37 1.35 -2.15
CA ALA A 275 -13.50 2.06 -1.21
C ALA A 275 -13.49 1.39 0.17
N ALA A 276 -14.66 1.10 0.73
CA ALA A 276 -14.82 0.43 2.01
C ALA A 276 -16.10 -0.41 2.02
N TYR A 277 -16.10 -1.49 2.81
CA TYR A 277 -17.22 -2.44 2.85
C TYR A 277 -18.55 -1.78 3.28
N HIS A 278 -18.49 -0.85 4.23
CA HIS A 278 -19.67 -0.16 4.78
C HIS A 278 -19.88 1.23 4.18
N ASP A 279 -19.29 1.54 3.04
CA ASP A 279 -19.53 2.83 2.37
C ASP A 279 -20.86 2.78 1.59
N GLU A 280 -21.86 3.55 2.03
CA GLU A 280 -23.19 3.64 1.39
C GLU A 280 -23.17 4.39 0.05
N LYS A 281 -22.06 5.01 -0.33
CA LYS A 281 -21.89 5.80 -1.57
C LYS A 281 -21.20 5.04 -2.69
N GLN A 282 -21.32 3.72 -2.69
CA GLN A 282 -20.76 2.87 -3.74
C GLN A 282 -21.45 3.04 -5.08
#